data_7c33114e0c76921e0323a8e7acd98a04
#
_entry.id   7c33114e0c76921e0323a8e7acd98a04
#
_cell.length_a   1.000
_cell.length_b   1.000
_cell.length_c   1.000
_cell.angle_alpha   90.00
_cell.angle_beta   90.00
_cell.angle_gamma   90.00
#
_symmetry.space_group_name_H-M   'P 1'
#
loop_
_entity.id
_entity.type
_entity.pdbx_description
1 polymer ?
#
loop_
_entity_poly.entity_id
_entity_poly.type
_entity_poly.pdbx_seq_one_letter_code
_entity_poly.pdbx_strand_id
1 'polypeptide(L)'
;MRKEVEFKNIDRFVQLGLTIAMFRKRKGMSQEQLAEKANMSRAHLSVIEAPKIVRPFSLEVLFNIADALEMDVIELLEVSKQLDRTNKKED
;
A
#
# COMPACT_ATOMS: atom_id res chain seq x y z
N MET A 1 13.12 -10.02 17.79
CA MET A 1 12.53 -8.69 17.82
C MET A 1 11.35 -8.60 16.88
N ARG A 2 10.27 -8.07 17.35
CA ARG A 2 9.08 -7.95 16.55
C ARG A 2 9.10 -6.67 15.75
N LYS A 3 8.53 -6.73 14.57
CA LYS A 3 8.39 -5.56 13.74
C LYS A 3 6.95 -5.10 13.76
N GLU A 4 6.77 -3.94 14.31
CA GLU A 4 5.44 -3.38 14.42
C GLU A 4 5.46 -1.97 13.91
N VAL A 5 4.34 -1.54 13.37
CA VAL A 5 4.19 -0.16 12.92
C VAL A 5 4.03 0.71 14.15
N GLU A 6 4.84 1.76 14.24
CA GLU A 6 4.68 2.70 15.33
C GLU A 6 3.36 3.44 15.17
N PHE A 7 2.78 3.83 16.29
CA PHE A 7 1.48 4.46 16.29
C PHE A 7 1.41 5.65 15.33
N LYS A 8 2.46 6.45 15.30
CA LYS A 8 2.46 7.64 14.45
C LYS A 8 2.43 7.31 12.97
N ASN A 9 2.71 6.08 12.59
CA ASN A 9 2.78 5.67 11.19
C ASN A 9 1.59 4.85 10.76
N ILE A 10 0.66 4.56 11.67
CA ILE A 10 -0.46 3.68 11.33
C ILE A 10 -1.24 4.22 10.15
N ASP A 11 -1.61 5.49 10.20
CA ASP A 11 -2.42 6.05 9.11
C ASP A 11 -1.68 6.03 7.80
N ARG A 12 -0.37 6.23 7.83
CA ARG A 12 0.42 6.22 6.60
C ARG A 12 0.37 4.86 5.93
N PHE A 13 0.51 3.79 6.71
CA PHE A 13 0.45 2.44 6.15
C PHE A 13 -0.96 2.10 5.69
N VAL A 14 -1.98 2.51 6.45
CA VAL A 14 -3.36 2.26 6.04
C VAL A 14 -3.64 2.95 4.71
N GLN A 15 -3.28 4.22 4.59
CA GLN A 15 -3.55 4.95 3.37
C GLN A 15 -2.80 4.37 2.18
N LEU A 16 -1.56 3.94 2.42
CA LEU A 16 -0.79 3.35 1.35
C LEU A 16 -1.42 2.05 0.88
N GLY A 17 -1.86 1.20 1.81
CA GLY A 17 -2.53 -0.05 1.43
C GLY A 17 -3.81 0.20 0.66
N LEU A 18 -4.60 1.18 1.09
CA LEU A 18 -5.84 1.52 0.39
C LEU A 18 -5.54 2.06 -1.01
N THR A 19 -4.47 2.83 -1.14
CA THR A 19 -4.07 3.37 -2.44
C THR A 19 -3.69 2.24 -3.38
N ILE A 20 -2.92 1.28 -2.89
CA ILE A 20 -2.53 0.13 -3.68
C ILE A 20 -3.77 -0.62 -4.17
N ALA A 21 -4.72 -0.86 -3.26
CA ALA A 21 -5.95 -1.57 -3.62
C ALA A 21 -6.74 -0.78 -4.66
N MET A 22 -6.78 0.53 -4.53
CA MET A 22 -7.50 1.36 -5.48
C MET A 22 -6.92 1.23 -6.88
N PHE A 23 -5.61 1.36 -7.01
CA PHE A 23 -5.00 1.27 -8.33
C PHE A 23 -5.10 -0.14 -8.89
N ARG A 24 -4.97 -1.14 -8.02
CA ARG A 24 -5.15 -2.52 -8.47
C ARG A 24 -6.52 -2.71 -9.09
N LYS A 25 -7.56 -2.23 -8.40
CA LYS A 25 -8.92 -2.39 -8.88
C LYS A 25 -9.16 -1.60 -10.17
N ARG A 26 -8.57 -0.42 -10.26
CA ARG A 26 -8.70 0.37 -11.49
C ARG A 26 -8.10 -0.34 -12.68
N LYS A 27 -7.05 -1.12 -12.43
CA LYS A 27 -6.44 -1.88 -13.52
C LYS A 27 -7.10 -3.22 -13.75
N GLY A 28 -8.16 -3.49 -13.01
CA GLY A 28 -8.92 -4.72 -13.22
C GLY A 28 -8.21 -5.96 -12.73
N MET A 29 -7.29 -5.82 -11.78
CA MET A 29 -6.54 -6.95 -11.29
C MET A 29 -7.11 -7.48 -9.98
N SER A 30 -7.11 -8.80 -9.83
CA SER A 30 -7.37 -9.42 -8.54
C SER A 30 -6.13 -9.28 -7.68
N GLN A 31 -6.28 -9.55 -6.38
CA GLN A 31 -5.12 -9.59 -5.50
C GLN A 31 -4.12 -10.64 -5.97
N GLU A 32 -4.63 -11.78 -6.43
CA GLU A 32 -3.76 -12.84 -6.90
C GLU A 32 -2.93 -12.38 -8.09
N GLN A 33 -3.56 -11.68 -9.01
CA GLN A 33 -2.86 -11.21 -10.20
C GLN A 33 -1.79 -10.18 -9.87
N LEU A 34 -2.12 -9.23 -9.01
CA LEU A 34 -1.13 -8.24 -8.63
C LEU A 34 0.01 -8.88 -7.85
N ALA A 35 -0.32 -9.77 -6.92
CA ALA A 35 0.72 -10.43 -6.12
C ALA A 35 1.67 -11.20 -7.02
N GLU A 36 1.14 -11.91 -8.01
CA GLU A 36 1.98 -12.64 -8.94
C GLU A 36 2.91 -11.70 -9.69
N LYS A 37 2.40 -10.60 -10.20
CA LYS A 37 3.22 -9.65 -10.91
C LYS A 37 4.26 -8.99 -10.03
N ALA A 38 3.94 -8.82 -8.77
CA ALA A 38 4.85 -8.18 -7.82
C ALA A 38 5.76 -9.19 -7.13
N ASN A 39 5.66 -10.46 -7.53
CA ASN A 39 6.51 -11.52 -7.00
C ASN A 39 6.38 -11.66 -5.48
N MET A 40 5.15 -11.68 -5.02
CA MET A 40 4.85 -11.81 -3.60
C MET A 40 3.64 -12.72 -3.43
N SER A 41 3.40 -13.17 -2.22
CA SER A 41 2.26 -14.03 -1.96
C SER A 41 0.98 -13.20 -1.91
N ARG A 42 -0.13 -13.83 -2.30
CA ARG A 42 -1.41 -13.17 -2.19
C ARG A 42 -1.75 -12.85 -0.73
N ALA A 43 -1.36 -13.75 0.18
CA ALA A 43 -1.62 -13.53 1.60
C ALA A 43 -0.93 -12.25 2.08
N HIS A 44 0.30 -12.03 1.64
CA HIS A 44 1.03 -10.84 2.04
C HIS A 44 0.35 -9.58 1.47
N LEU A 45 -0.03 -9.61 0.21
CA LEU A 45 -0.71 -8.47 -0.39
C LEU A 45 -2.04 -8.20 0.30
N SER A 46 -2.75 -9.26 0.66
CA SER A 46 -4.02 -9.11 1.36
C SER A 46 -3.83 -8.36 2.69
N VAL A 47 -2.76 -8.67 3.40
CA VAL A 47 -2.47 -7.97 4.66
C VAL A 47 -2.15 -6.50 4.39
N ILE A 48 -1.36 -6.25 3.34
CA ILE A 48 -0.99 -4.86 3.01
C ILE A 48 -2.23 -4.02 2.69
N GLU A 49 -3.19 -4.59 1.99
CA GLU A 49 -4.38 -3.86 1.58
C GLU A 49 -5.44 -3.78 2.67
N ALA A 50 -5.32 -4.57 3.73
CA ALA A 50 -6.36 -4.65 4.76
C ALA A 50 -6.23 -3.47 5.72
N PRO A 51 -7.25 -2.61 5.82
CA PRO A 51 -7.12 -1.40 6.66
C PRO A 51 -7.09 -1.71 8.15
N LYS A 52 -7.53 -2.89 8.57
CA LYS A 52 -7.56 -3.22 9.98
C LYS A 52 -6.34 -3.99 10.43
N ILE A 53 -5.50 -4.40 9.52
CA ILE A 53 -4.28 -5.12 9.84
C ILE A 53 -3.13 -4.25 9.39
N VAL A 54 -2.43 -3.66 10.34
CA VAL A 54 -1.38 -2.70 10.00
C VAL A 54 -0.05 -3.34 10.30
N ARG A 55 0.72 -3.60 9.25
CA ARG A 55 2.05 -4.19 9.36
C ARG A 55 3.00 -3.48 8.44
N PRO A 56 4.25 -3.32 8.85
CA PRO A 56 5.22 -2.69 7.97
C PRO A 56 5.60 -3.65 6.84
N PHE A 57 5.98 -3.08 5.72
CA PHE A 57 6.52 -3.88 4.62
C PHE A 57 7.69 -3.10 4.03
N SER A 58 8.54 -3.82 3.32
CA SER A 58 9.81 -3.27 2.88
C SER A 58 9.64 -2.36 1.67
N LEU A 59 10.63 -1.53 1.45
CA LEU A 59 10.68 -0.71 0.24
C LEU A 59 10.74 -1.59 -1.00
N GLU A 60 11.44 -2.71 -0.92
CA GLU A 60 11.52 -3.59 -2.08
C GLU A 60 10.13 -4.08 -2.48
N VAL A 61 9.31 -4.47 -1.49
CA VAL A 61 7.95 -4.88 -1.78
C VAL A 61 7.19 -3.74 -2.42
N LEU A 62 7.35 -2.53 -1.88
CA LEU A 62 6.66 -1.38 -2.45
C LEU A 62 7.09 -1.10 -3.88
N PHE A 63 8.39 -1.17 -4.15
CA PHE A 63 8.88 -0.97 -5.51
C PHE A 63 8.29 -2.01 -6.46
N ASN A 64 8.24 -3.27 -6.01
CA ASN A 64 7.71 -4.34 -6.86
C ASN A 64 6.22 -4.15 -7.13
N ILE A 65 5.48 -3.67 -6.14
CA ILE A 65 4.06 -3.39 -6.33
C ILE A 65 3.89 -2.25 -7.33
N ALA A 66 4.66 -1.19 -7.19
CA ALA A 66 4.57 -0.06 -8.11
C ALA A 66 4.88 -0.50 -9.54
N ASP A 67 5.93 -1.32 -9.70
CA ASP A 67 6.28 -1.82 -11.02
C ASP A 67 5.14 -2.66 -11.60
N ALA A 68 4.55 -3.51 -10.78
CA ALA A 68 3.46 -4.37 -11.23
C ALA A 68 2.23 -3.55 -11.63
N LEU A 69 2.04 -2.40 -10.98
CA LEU A 69 0.96 -1.49 -11.32
C LEU A 69 1.35 -0.55 -12.46
N GLU A 70 2.58 -0.65 -12.94
CA GLU A 70 3.10 0.20 -14.01
C GLU A 70 3.05 1.66 -13.63
N MET A 71 3.45 1.94 -12.39
CA MET A 71 3.48 3.28 -11.86
C MET A 71 4.84 3.59 -11.30
N ASP A 72 5.16 4.87 -11.28
CA ASP A 72 6.31 5.33 -10.54
C ASP A 72 5.96 5.28 -9.05
N VAL A 73 6.90 4.79 -8.23
CA VAL A 73 6.63 4.69 -6.79
C VAL A 73 6.34 6.05 -6.19
N ILE A 74 6.95 7.09 -6.72
CA ILE A 74 6.70 8.44 -6.21
C ILE A 74 5.25 8.84 -6.48
N GLU A 75 4.75 8.51 -7.66
CA GLU A 75 3.36 8.79 -7.97
C GLU A 75 2.43 8.07 -7.01
N LEU A 76 2.73 6.81 -6.73
CA LEU A 76 1.95 6.02 -5.80
C LEU A 76 1.92 6.68 -4.42
N LEU A 77 3.08 7.12 -3.96
CA LEU A 77 3.18 7.75 -2.65
C LEU A 77 2.47 9.09 -2.61
N GLU A 78 2.52 9.85 -3.70
CA GLU A 78 1.84 11.13 -3.73
C GLU A 78 0.34 10.98 -3.63
N VAL A 79 -0.21 9.99 -4.33
CA VAL A 79 -1.65 9.75 -4.25
C VAL A 79 -2.02 9.29 -2.84
N SER A 80 -1.19 8.43 -2.25
CA SER A 80 -1.41 7.99 -0.89
C SER A 80 -1.45 9.18 0.07
N LYS A 81 -0.56 10.14 -0.12
CA LYS A 81 -0.54 11.33 0.72
C LYS A 81 -1.84 12.13 0.59
N GLN A 82 -2.37 12.20 -0.62
CA GLN A 82 -3.59 12.95 -0.84
C GLN A 82 -4.79 12.32 -0.16
N LEU A 83 -4.74 11.01 0.06
CA LEU A 83 -5.82 10.31 0.74
C LEU A 83 -5.74 10.41 2.24
N ASP A 84 -4.64 10.92 2.77
CA ASP A 84 -4.40 10.98 4.20
C ASP A 84 -5.16 12.15 4.79
N ARG A 85 -6.26 11.85 5.41
CA ARG A 85 -7.11 12.90 5.97
C ARG A 85 -6.58 13.46 7.27
N THR A 86 -5.68 12.78 7.89
CA THR A 86 -5.13 13.28 9.15
C THR A 86 -4.24 14.48 8.94
N ASN A 87 -3.85 14.74 7.70
CA ASN A 87 -3.03 15.91 7.39
C ASN A 87 -3.82 17.16 7.12
N LYS A 88 -5.12 17.04 7.14
CA LYS A 88 -5.87 18.21 6.86
C LYS A 88 -5.70 19.18 7.96
N LYS A 89 -5.68 20.34 7.69
CA LYS A 89 -5.47 21.25 8.67
C LYS A 89 -6.52 22.08 8.84
N GLU A 90 -7.00 22.11 9.19
CA GLU A 90 -7.70 22.68 9.21
C GLU A 90 -7.66 23.61 9.57
N ASP A 91 -7.74 24.04 9.31
CA ASP A 91 -7.29 24.67 9.43
C ASP A 91 -7.59 25.14 9.73
#